data_2842913216d2ab8a1a820f4e8d36a486
#
_entry.id   2842913216d2ab8a1a820f4e8d36a486
#
_cell.length_a   1.000
_cell.length_b   1.000
_cell.length_c   1.000
_cell.angle_alpha   90.00
_cell.angle_beta   90.00
_cell.angle_gamma   90.00
#
_symmetry.space_group_name_H-M   'P 1'
#
loop_
_entity.id
_entity.type
_entity.pdbx_description
1 polymer ?
#
loop_
_entity_poly.entity_id
_entity_poly.type
_entity_poly.pdbx_seq_one_letter_code
_entity_poly.pdbx_strand_id
1 'polypeptide(L)'
;HRDTRYQIYVEGRYREEKIRESGTQGRSEVHVVGLPKLDGIFQGRYADRVGFLTSRGLDSAKPTVLFAPTYKPTCMYDVKDAVFEATRDRCNLVVKLHHYSWMGKYAPHEQHRIFERRVRQYPHATLVPMEEYNIVPWMAAADTLLSEASSTVFDFLALGKTGIIYDLPGDRLKHSDGMPLLGEDNRAFLKDAFVHVGRPDDLGDAVTRALTPTDAMRAAQDREREHLFFGLDGHAS
;
A
#
# COMPACT_ATOMS: atom_id res chain seq x y z
N HIS A 1 11.89 -13.55 31.39
CA HIS A 1 11.83 -12.34 30.57
C HIS A 1 13.07 -11.50 30.87
N ARG A 2 13.95 -11.31 29.87
CA ARG A 2 15.11 -10.41 30.00
C ARG A 2 14.59 -8.99 30.06
N ASP A 3 15.05 -8.23 31.03
CA ASP A 3 14.78 -6.82 31.24
C ASP A 3 15.47 -6.01 30.12
N THR A 4 14.91 -6.05 28.94
CA THR A 4 15.44 -5.36 27.77
C THR A 4 14.81 -3.97 27.66
N ARG A 5 15.67 -2.96 27.65
CA ARG A 5 15.28 -1.58 27.40
C ARG A 5 15.52 -1.29 25.91
N TYR A 6 14.51 -0.79 25.24
CA TYR A 6 14.59 -0.34 23.85
C TYR A 6 14.20 1.12 23.74
N GLN A 7 14.72 1.78 22.73
CA GLN A 7 14.14 3.00 22.20
C GLN A 7 13.18 2.58 21.10
N ILE A 8 11.88 2.86 21.25
CA ILE A 8 10.83 2.47 20.31
C ILE A 8 10.39 3.74 19.59
N TYR A 9 10.58 3.79 18.30
CA TYR A 9 10.16 4.90 17.46
C TYR A 9 8.86 4.54 16.74
N VAL A 10 7.86 5.42 16.81
CA VAL A 10 6.53 5.17 16.25
C VAL A 10 6.06 6.31 15.37
N GLU A 11 5.18 5.96 14.44
CA GLU A 11 4.65 6.86 13.41
C GLU A 11 3.65 7.89 13.92
N GLY A 12 3.03 7.65 15.10
CA GLY A 12 2.02 8.54 15.64
C GLY A 12 1.60 8.18 17.06
N ARG A 13 0.82 9.07 17.67
CA ARG A 13 0.34 8.91 19.06
C ARG A 13 -0.57 7.69 19.23
N TYR A 14 -1.39 7.38 18.23
CA TYR A 14 -2.21 6.18 18.25
C TYR A 14 -1.39 4.91 18.50
N ARG A 15 -0.25 4.76 17.81
CA ARG A 15 0.66 3.62 18.02
C ARG A 15 1.29 3.63 19.41
N GLU A 16 1.69 4.78 19.90
CA GLU A 16 2.21 4.94 21.26
C GLU A 16 1.19 4.48 22.30
N GLU A 17 -0.07 4.90 22.19
CA GLU A 17 -1.17 4.50 23.07
C GLU A 17 -1.41 2.99 23.03
N LYS A 18 -1.45 2.38 21.84
CA LYS A 18 -1.61 0.93 21.69
C LYS A 18 -0.47 0.12 22.32
N ILE A 19 0.76 0.61 22.26
CA ILE A 19 1.90 -0.01 22.95
C ILE A 19 1.73 0.05 24.47
N ARG A 20 1.28 1.18 25.00
CA ARG A 20 0.99 1.33 26.44
C ARG A 20 -0.14 0.42 26.89
N GLU A 21 -1.27 0.42 26.18
CA GLU A 21 -2.44 -0.41 26.48
C GLU A 21 -2.12 -1.91 26.47
N SER A 22 -1.28 -2.35 25.54
CA SER A 22 -0.89 -3.76 25.45
C SER A 22 0.08 -4.21 26.56
N GLY A 23 0.64 -3.27 27.33
CA GLY A 23 1.64 -3.57 28.36
C GLY A 23 2.98 -4.06 27.81
N THR A 24 3.17 -4.01 26.47
CA THR A 24 4.40 -4.49 25.81
C THR A 24 5.57 -3.53 25.94
N GLN A 25 5.33 -2.30 26.36
CA GLN A 25 6.38 -1.27 26.53
C GLN A 25 7.47 -1.71 27.51
N GLY A 26 7.08 -2.37 28.62
CA GLY A 26 8.02 -2.73 29.68
C GLY A 26 8.75 -1.51 30.24
N ARG A 27 10.11 -1.53 30.21
CA ARG A 27 10.98 -0.41 30.58
C ARG A 27 11.50 0.38 29.38
N SER A 28 10.96 0.15 28.19
CA SER A 28 11.37 0.84 26.97
C SER A 28 10.78 2.24 26.91
N GLU A 29 11.48 3.15 26.22
CA GLU A 29 11.00 4.48 25.95
C GLU A 29 10.35 4.52 24.55
N VAL A 30 9.19 5.16 24.43
CA VAL A 30 8.46 5.30 23.16
C VAL A 30 8.57 6.75 22.70
N HIS A 31 9.01 6.95 21.47
CA HIS A 31 9.20 8.24 20.83
C HIS A 31 8.30 8.35 19.60
N VAL A 32 7.44 9.36 19.57
CA VAL A 32 6.63 9.67 18.41
C VAL A 32 7.45 10.54 17.46
N VAL A 33 7.87 9.99 16.34
CA VAL A 33 8.79 10.65 15.38
C VAL A 33 8.20 10.88 14.00
N GLY A 34 7.02 10.31 13.71
CA GLY A 34 6.44 10.35 12.36
C GLY A 34 6.88 9.18 11.49
N LEU A 35 6.91 9.39 10.17
CA LEU A 35 7.10 8.32 9.20
C LEU A 35 8.32 8.58 8.29
N PRO A 36 9.57 8.31 8.78
CA PRO A 36 10.82 8.63 8.07
C PRO A 36 10.90 8.06 6.65
N LYS A 37 10.27 6.91 6.44
CA LYS A 37 10.16 6.26 5.13
C LYS A 37 9.63 7.19 4.04
N LEU A 38 8.74 8.12 4.39
CA LEU A 38 8.08 9.02 3.44
C LEU A 38 8.68 10.42 3.38
N ASP A 39 9.64 10.75 4.25
CA ASP A 39 10.26 12.08 4.30
C ASP A 39 10.72 12.56 2.91
N GLY A 40 11.33 11.66 2.13
CA GLY A 40 11.78 12.01 0.78
C GLY A 40 10.67 12.47 -0.16
N ILE A 41 9.43 12.00 0.02
CA ILE A 41 8.28 12.47 -0.77
C ILE A 41 7.90 13.89 -0.33
N PHE A 42 7.75 14.11 0.97
CA PHE A 42 7.38 15.43 1.51
C PHE A 42 8.46 16.48 1.26
N GLN A 43 9.73 16.08 1.20
CA GLN A 43 10.86 16.93 0.81
C GLN A 43 10.98 17.17 -0.70
N GLY A 44 10.07 16.63 -1.52
CA GLY A 44 10.07 16.82 -2.97
C GLY A 44 11.13 16.01 -3.74
N ARG A 45 11.80 15.03 -3.13
CA ARG A 45 12.83 14.20 -3.82
C ARG A 45 12.29 13.44 -5.02
N TYR A 46 10.99 13.21 -5.09
CA TYR A 46 10.32 12.46 -6.16
C TYR A 46 9.36 13.35 -6.96
N ALA A 47 9.62 14.66 -7.03
CA ALA A 47 8.74 15.63 -7.70
C ALA A 47 8.68 15.45 -9.22
N ASP A 48 9.75 14.93 -9.84
CA ASP A 48 9.78 14.66 -11.29
C ASP A 48 9.02 13.37 -11.65
N ARG A 49 7.70 13.41 -11.51
CA ARG A 49 6.81 12.32 -11.92
C ARG A 49 6.90 12.02 -13.42
N VAL A 50 7.00 13.05 -14.24
CA VAL A 50 7.01 12.94 -15.70
C VAL A 50 8.28 12.17 -16.16
N GLY A 51 9.45 12.64 -15.75
CA GLY A 51 10.71 11.97 -16.09
C GLY A 51 10.77 10.55 -15.51
N PHE A 52 10.28 10.36 -14.29
CA PHE A 52 10.24 9.04 -13.65
C PHE A 52 9.39 8.03 -14.44
N LEU A 53 8.17 8.38 -14.85
CA LEU A 53 7.30 7.48 -15.62
C LEU A 53 7.81 7.26 -17.04
N THR A 54 8.23 8.33 -17.72
CA THR A 54 8.73 8.26 -19.10
C THR A 54 9.98 7.38 -19.21
N SER A 55 10.91 7.47 -18.25
CA SER A 55 12.11 6.62 -18.22
C SER A 55 11.82 5.13 -18.09
N ARG A 56 10.60 4.78 -17.71
CA ARG A 56 10.09 3.41 -17.54
C ARG A 56 9.13 2.98 -18.64
N GLY A 57 9.02 3.77 -19.72
CA GLY A 57 8.16 3.48 -20.86
C GLY A 57 6.66 3.68 -20.58
N LEU A 58 6.32 4.42 -19.52
CA LEU A 58 4.93 4.70 -19.15
C LEU A 58 4.49 6.09 -19.66
N ASP A 59 3.21 6.23 -20.00
CA ASP A 59 2.62 7.48 -20.46
C ASP A 59 2.37 8.41 -19.27
N SER A 60 3.19 9.46 -19.15
CA SER A 60 3.09 10.42 -18.05
C SER A 60 1.80 11.26 -18.05
N ALA A 61 1.06 11.29 -19.15
CA ALA A 61 -0.23 11.97 -19.26
C ALA A 61 -1.38 11.14 -18.69
N LYS A 62 -1.19 9.84 -18.51
CA LYS A 62 -2.21 8.95 -17.94
C LYS A 62 -2.08 8.83 -16.42
N PRO A 63 -3.22 8.65 -15.71
CA PRO A 63 -3.18 8.22 -14.33
C PRO A 63 -2.43 6.89 -14.18
N THR A 64 -1.80 6.70 -13.04
CA THR A 64 -1.01 5.51 -12.75
C THR A 64 -1.60 4.76 -11.56
N VAL A 65 -1.96 3.50 -11.78
CA VAL A 65 -2.40 2.56 -10.76
C VAL A 65 -1.20 1.74 -10.30
N LEU A 66 -0.87 1.81 -9.01
CA LEU A 66 0.14 0.96 -8.38
C LEU A 66 -0.54 -0.28 -7.79
N PHE A 67 -0.36 -1.43 -8.42
CA PHE A 67 -0.79 -2.71 -7.86
C PHE A 67 0.33 -3.29 -7.01
N ALA A 68 0.16 -3.25 -5.69
CA ALA A 68 1.17 -3.67 -4.72
C ALA A 68 0.61 -4.71 -3.73
N PRO A 69 0.34 -5.94 -4.20
CA PRO A 69 -0.20 -6.99 -3.36
C PRO A 69 0.86 -7.54 -2.39
N THR A 70 0.40 -8.13 -1.28
CA THR A 70 1.25 -8.94 -0.42
C THR A 70 1.57 -10.28 -1.09
N TYR A 71 2.46 -11.09 -0.47
CA TYR A 71 2.76 -12.42 -0.97
C TYR A 71 1.84 -13.50 -0.36
N LYS A 72 1.34 -13.27 0.88
CA LYS A 72 0.44 -14.19 1.60
C LYS A 72 -0.14 -13.52 2.88
N PRO A 73 -1.46 -13.50 3.06
CA PRO A 73 -2.49 -13.79 2.06
C PRO A 73 -2.44 -12.78 0.91
N THR A 74 -2.99 -13.09 -0.25
CA THR A 74 -2.88 -12.23 -1.42
C THR A 74 -4.09 -12.30 -2.32
N CYS A 75 -4.42 -11.17 -2.95
CA CYS A 75 -5.43 -11.07 -3.98
C CYS A 75 -4.90 -11.39 -5.40
N MET A 76 -3.59 -11.62 -5.55
CA MET A 76 -2.95 -11.80 -6.86
C MET A 76 -3.63 -12.83 -7.76
N TYR A 77 -4.08 -13.94 -7.17
CA TYR A 77 -4.73 -15.01 -7.94
C TYR A 77 -6.16 -14.69 -8.33
N ASP A 78 -6.84 -13.84 -7.55
CA ASP A 78 -8.21 -13.42 -7.82
C ASP A 78 -8.23 -12.36 -8.93
N VAL A 79 -7.33 -11.37 -8.86
CA VAL A 79 -7.37 -10.18 -9.71
C VAL A 79 -6.42 -10.22 -10.92
N LYS A 80 -5.63 -11.28 -11.08
CA LYS A 80 -4.51 -11.39 -12.03
C LYS A 80 -4.79 -10.90 -13.46
N ASP A 81 -5.98 -11.14 -13.99
CA ASP A 81 -6.37 -10.70 -15.32
C ASP A 81 -7.19 -9.40 -15.25
N ALA A 82 -8.08 -9.31 -14.28
CA ALA A 82 -8.99 -8.19 -14.12
C ALA A 82 -8.27 -6.86 -13.87
N VAL A 83 -7.13 -6.85 -13.18
CA VAL A 83 -6.38 -5.61 -12.93
C VAL A 83 -5.83 -4.99 -14.22
N PHE A 84 -5.41 -5.83 -15.18
CA PHE A 84 -4.94 -5.35 -16.49
C PHE A 84 -6.10 -4.80 -17.32
N GLU A 85 -7.23 -5.50 -17.33
CA GLU A 85 -8.43 -5.05 -18.07
C GLU A 85 -9.02 -3.79 -17.44
N ALA A 86 -9.06 -3.69 -16.11
CA ALA A 86 -9.58 -2.53 -15.40
C ALA A 86 -8.78 -1.24 -15.67
N THR A 87 -7.52 -1.35 -16.09
CA THR A 87 -6.63 -0.22 -16.36
C THR A 87 -6.38 0.03 -17.85
N ARG A 88 -6.77 -0.92 -18.71
CA ARG A 88 -6.56 -0.83 -20.17
C ARG A 88 -7.08 0.51 -20.73
N ASP A 89 -6.33 1.09 -21.65
CA ASP A 89 -6.62 2.29 -22.43
C ASP A 89 -6.68 3.60 -21.65
N ARG A 90 -6.86 3.57 -20.34
CA ARG A 90 -7.09 4.77 -19.50
C ARG A 90 -6.04 5.06 -18.43
N CYS A 91 -5.26 4.05 -18.01
CA CYS A 91 -4.26 4.19 -16.96
C CYS A 91 -2.95 3.50 -17.33
N ASN A 92 -1.86 3.89 -16.71
CA ASN A 92 -0.72 3.01 -16.55
C ASN A 92 -0.99 2.02 -15.42
N LEU A 93 -0.48 0.79 -15.57
CA LEU A 93 -0.46 -0.20 -14.49
C LEU A 93 0.98 -0.49 -14.09
N VAL A 94 1.32 -0.23 -12.84
CA VAL A 94 2.60 -0.60 -12.24
C VAL A 94 2.36 -1.77 -11.29
N VAL A 95 2.93 -2.93 -11.59
CA VAL A 95 2.89 -4.10 -10.70
C VAL A 95 4.16 -4.13 -9.87
N LYS A 96 4.03 -3.93 -8.56
CA LYS A 96 5.16 -3.96 -7.60
C LYS A 96 4.93 -5.08 -6.59
N LEU A 97 5.50 -6.23 -6.87
CA LEU A 97 5.35 -7.40 -6.01
C LEU A 97 6.21 -7.29 -4.75
N HIS A 98 5.73 -7.90 -3.67
CA HIS A 98 6.55 -8.11 -2.48
C HIS A 98 7.76 -8.98 -2.85
N HIS A 99 8.94 -8.72 -2.28
CA HIS A 99 10.16 -9.45 -2.61
C HIS A 99 10.04 -10.97 -2.41
N TYR A 100 9.25 -11.42 -1.44
CA TYR A 100 8.96 -12.85 -1.25
C TYR A 100 8.17 -13.49 -2.39
N SER A 101 7.53 -12.73 -3.25
CA SER A 101 6.89 -13.25 -4.47
C SER A 101 7.90 -13.71 -5.53
N TRP A 102 9.16 -13.31 -5.39
CA TRP A 102 10.29 -13.69 -6.26
C TRP A 102 11.12 -14.83 -5.67
N MET A 103 11.17 -14.95 -4.34
CA MET A 103 12.03 -15.89 -3.63
C MET A 103 11.29 -17.20 -3.35
N GLY A 104 11.68 -18.30 -3.98
CA GLY A 104 11.00 -19.58 -3.96
C GLY A 104 10.65 -20.16 -2.58
N LYS A 105 11.35 -19.78 -1.50
CA LYS A 105 11.04 -20.24 -0.15
C LYS A 105 9.65 -19.81 0.35
N TYR A 106 9.21 -18.61 -0.03
CA TYR A 106 7.94 -18.02 0.44
C TYR A 106 6.93 -17.85 -0.71
N ALA A 107 7.37 -18.03 -1.93
CA ALA A 107 6.56 -17.97 -3.14
C ALA A 107 6.74 -19.26 -3.97
N PRO A 108 6.32 -20.41 -3.45
CA PRO A 108 6.57 -21.72 -4.09
C PRO A 108 5.93 -21.83 -5.48
N HIS A 109 4.98 -20.95 -5.78
CA HIS A 109 4.27 -20.91 -7.08
C HIS A 109 4.86 -19.88 -8.03
N GLU A 110 6.05 -19.32 -7.74
CA GLU A 110 6.71 -18.35 -8.60
C GLU A 110 5.76 -17.23 -9.04
N GLN A 111 5.17 -16.57 -8.05
CA GLN A 111 4.11 -15.57 -8.23
C GLN A 111 4.48 -14.48 -9.26
N HIS A 112 5.76 -14.08 -9.31
CA HIS A 112 6.25 -13.09 -10.29
C HIS A 112 6.05 -13.54 -11.73
N ARG A 113 6.18 -14.84 -12.04
CA ARG A 113 6.04 -15.36 -13.42
C ARG A 113 4.64 -15.16 -14.01
N ILE A 114 3.62 -15.06 -13.15
CA ILE A 114 2.26 -14.74 -13.57
C ILE A 114 2.25 -13.36 -14.23
N PHE A 115 2.85 -12.39 -13.55
CA PHE A 115 2.86 -11.01 -13.99
C PHE A 115 3.87 -10.74 -15.10
N GLU A 116 5.04 -11.38 -15.09
CA GLU A 116 6.01 -11.31 -16.21
C GLU A 116 5.38 -11.69 -17.55
N ARG A 117 4.54 -12.73 -17.57
CA ARG A 117 3.83 -13.13 -18.80
C ARG A 117 2.75 -12.15 -19.20
N ARG A 118 2.04 -11.58 -18.21
CA ARG A 118 0.93 -10.64 -18.45
C ARG A 118 1.42 -9.30 -18.99
N VAL A 119 2.42 -8.67 -18.37
CA VAL A 119 2.91 -7.35 -18.80
C VAL A 119 3.37 -7.34 -20.26
N ARG A 120 3.82 -8.47 -20.81
CA ARG A 120 4.17 -8.58 -22.22
C ARG A 120 2.98 -8.45 -23.18
N GLN A 121 1.77 -8.67 -22.69
CA GLN A 121 0.52 -8.61 -23.48
C GLN A 121 -0.17 -7.25 -23.33
N TYR A 122 0.25 -6.42 -22.39
CA TYR A 122 -0.40 -5.17 -22.03
C TYR A 122 0.59 -4.00 -22.06
N PRO A 123 0.66 -3.24 -23.16
CA PRO A 123 1.66 -2.16 -23.33
C PRO A 123 1.57 -1.05 -22.29
N HIS A 124 0.43 -0.88 -21.60
CA HIS A 124 0.22 0.10 -20.55
C HIS A 124 0.72 -0.37 -19.17
N ALA A 125 1.24 -1.59 -19.08
CA ALA A 125 1.63 -2.21 -17.81
C ALA A 125 3.13 -2.47 -17.72
N THR A 126 3.69 -2.32 -16.52
CA THR A 126 5.07 -2.69 -16.21
C THR A 126 5.14 -3.50 -14.92
N LEU A 127 6.06 -4.45 -14.86
CA LEU A 127 6.43 -5.16 -13.64
C LEU A 127 7.75 -4.60 -13.12
N VAL A 128 7.71 -4.04 -11.92
CA VAL A 128 8.90 -3.52 -11.25
C VAL A 128 9.83 -4.69 -10.91
N PRO A 129 11.10 -4.66 -11.35
CA PRO A 129 12.03 -5.75 -11.10
C PRO A 129 12.34 -5.91 -9.61
N MET A 130 12.78 -7.10 -9.22
CA MET A 130 13.05 -7.43 -7.82
C MET A 130 14.12 -6.51 -7.20
N GLU A 131 15.08 -6.10 -7.98
CA GLU A 131 16.21 -5.25 -7.56
C GLU A 131 15.77 -3.85 -7.13
N GLU A 132 14.65 -3.37 -7.65
CA GLU A 132 14.03 -2.11 -7.21
C GLU A 132 13.20 -2.33 -5.93
N TYR A 133 13.86 -2.54 -4.79
CA TYR A 133 13.17 -2.81 -3.50
C TYR A 133 12.28 -1.68 -3.05
N ASN A 134 12.73 -0.43 -3.27
CA ASN A 134 12.07 0.73 -2.73
C ASN A 134 10.75 1.02 -3.46
N ILE A 135 9.63 0.92 -2.74
CA ILE A 135 8.31 1.24 -3.27
C ILE A 135 8.02 2.75 -3.29
N VAL A 136 8.75 3.54 -2.50
CA VAL A 136 8.45 4.96 -2.26
C VAL A 136 8.41 5.80 -3.54
N PRO A 137 9.36 5.69 -4.50
CA PRO A 137 9.28 6.42 -5.77
C PRO A 137 8.01 6.09 -6.56
N TRP A 138 7.60 4.81 -6.53
CA TRP A 138 6.39 4.34 -7.20
C TRP A 138 5.11 4.85 -6.53
N MET A 139 5.09 4.92 -5.19
CA MET A 139 3.99 5.53 -4.44
C MET A 139 3.89 7.04 -4.70
N ALA A 140 5.03 7.72 -4.83
CA ALA A 140 5.05 9.14 -5.19
C ALA A 140 4.45 9.37 -6.58
N ALA A 141 4.80 8.54 -7.57
CA ALA A 141 4.36 8.66 -8.95
C ALA A 141 2.92 8.16 -9.20
N ALA A 142 2.40 7.25 -8.37
CA ALA A 142 1.06 6.67 -8.53
C ALA A 142 -0.05 7.65 -8.13
N ASP A 143 -1.16 7.61 -8.85
CA ASP A 143 -2.38 8.36 -8.53
C ASP A 143 -3.31 7.55 -7.61
N THR A 144 -3.29 6.23 -7.72
CA THR A 144 -4.02 5.32 -6.83
C THR A 144 -3.24 4.02 -6.58
N LEU A 145 -3.55 3.37 -5.46
CA LEU A 145 -3.01 2.07 -5.05
C LEU A 145 -4.11 1.01 -5.14
N LEU A 146 -3.77 -0.17 -5.62
CA LEU A 146 -4.57 -1.38 -5.42
C LEU A 146 -3.75 -2.36 -4.57
N SER A 147 -4.30 -2.75 -3.43
CA SER A 147 -3.69 -3.74 -2.53
C SER A 147 -4.78 -4.48 -1.76
N GLU A 148 -4.40 -5.34 -0.86
CA GLU A 148 -5.26 -5.92 0.18
C GLU A 148 -4.78 -5.47 1.57
N ALA A 149 -5.04 -6.24 2.62
CA ALA A 149 -4.57 -5.97 3.98
C ALA A 149 -3.03 -5.90 4.06
N SER A 150 -2.48 -4.73 3.82
CA SER A 150 -1.04 -4.46 3.69
C SER A 150 -0.65 -3.17 4.38
N SER A 151 0.55 -3.12 4.94
CA SER A 151 1.11 -1.87 5.51
C SER A 151 1.26 -0.75 4.48
N THR A 152 1.40 -1.08 3.19
CA THR A 152 1.47 -0.09 2.10
C THR A 152 0.21 0.76 1.98
N VAL A 153 -0.93 0.25 2.44
CA VAL A 153 -2.19 1.00 2.46
C VAL A 153 -2.08 2.19 3.42
N PHE A 154 -1.49 2.00 4.60
CA PHE A 154 -1.25 3.08 5.56
C PHE A 154 -0.20 4.08 5.05
N ASP A 155 0.87 3.60 4.41
CA ASP A 155 1.83 4.50 3.75
C ASP A 155 1.13 5.39 2.71
N PHE A 156 0.20 4.82 1.94
CA PHE A 156 -0.53 5.53 0.89
C PHE A 156 -1.56 6.51 1.47
N LEU A 157 -2.21 6.14 2.58
CA LEU A 157 -3.05 7.04 3.38
C LEU A 157 -2.25 8.25 3.87
N ALA A 158 -1.03 8.04 4.40
CA ALA A 158 -0.17 9.12 4.85
C ALA A 158 0.15 10.14 3.75
N LEU A 159 0.17 9.72 2.48
CA LEU A 159 0.34 10.60 1.32
C LEU A 159 -0.93 11.39 0.96
N GLY A 160 -2.06 11.16 1.61
CA GLY A 160 -3.33 11.81 1.28
C GLY A 160 -3.89 11.37 -0.08
N LYS A 161 -3.55 10.16 -0.52
CA LYS A 161 -4.00 9.58 -1.80
C LYS A 161 -5.03 8.49 -1.57
N THR A 162 -6.00 8.38 -2.48
CA THR A 162 -7.02 7.33 -2.42
C THR A 162 -6.48 6.03 -2.97
N GLY A 163 -6.71 4.93 -2.25
CA GLY A 163 -6.41 3.58 -2.70
C GLY A 163 -7.64 2.71 -2.85
N ILE A 164 -7.43 1.52 -3.40
CA ILE A 164 -8.40 0.45 -3.54
C ILE A 164 -7.94 -0.72 -2.66
N ILE A 165 -8.82 -1.19 -1.80
CA ILE A 165 -8.58 -2.38 -0.99
C ILE A 165 -9.40 -3.53 -1.57
N TYR A 166 -8.70 -4.57 -2.00
CA TYR A 166 -9.36 -5.81 -2.37
C TYR A 166 -9.67 -6.61 -1.11
N ASP A 167 -10.95 -6.73 -0.81
CA ASP A 167 -11.46 -7.39 0.39
C ASP A 167 -11.38 -8.92 0.21
N LEU A 168 -10.32 -9.49 0.76
CA LEU A 168 -10.20 -10.95 0.82
C LEU A 168 -11.23 -11.53 1.79
N PRO A 169 -11.77 -12.72 1.51
CA PRO A 169 -12.62 -13.44 2.46
C PRO A 169 -11.98 -13.59 3.83
N GLY A 170 -12.77 -13.46 4.90
CA GLY A 170 -12.26 -13.42 6.28
C GLY A 170 -11.50 -14.67 6.72
N ASP A 171 -11.78 -15.82 6.12
CA ASP A 171 -11.04 -17.08 6.33
C ASP A 171 -9.62 -17.05 5.76
N ARG A 172 -9.35 -16.20 4.76
CA ARG A 172 -8.02 -15.96 4.17
C ARG A 172 -7.23 -14.88 4.91
N LEU A 173 -7.89 -13.97 5.65
CA LEU A 173 -7.28 -12.85 6.38
C LEU A 173 -6.87 -13.24 7.80
N LYS A 174 -6.09 -14.32 7.94
CA LYS A 174 -5.64 -14.83 9.23
C LYS A 174 -4.13 -15.05 9.25
N HIS A 175 -3.55 -14.80 10.42
CA HIS A 175 -2.22 -15.26 10.76
C HIS A 175 -2.16 -16.79 10.85
N SER A 176 -0.96 -17.34 10.91
CA SER A 176 -0.74 -18.80 11.05
C SER A 176 -1.32 -19.41 12.33
N ASP A 177 -1.54 -18.58 13.35
CA ASP A 177 -2.17 -18.94 14.63
C ASP A 177 -3.71 -18.78 14.61
N GLY A 178 -4.27 -18.39 13.45
CA GLY A 178 -5.71 -18.22 13.27
C GLY A 178 -6.26 -16.84 13.68
N MET A 179 -5.41 -15.95 14.23
CA MET A 179 -5.84 -14.59 14.59
C MET A 179 -6.07 -13.73 13.34
N PRO A 180 -7.06 -12.82 13.36
CA PRO A 180 -7.29 -11.89 12.24
C PRO A 180 -6.06 -11.03 11.94
N LEU A 181 -5.73 -10.86 10.66
CA LEU A 181 -4.68 -9.93 10.21
C LEU A 181 -5.04 -8.46 10.42
N LEU A 182 -6.33 -8.13 10.30
CA LEU A 182 -6.86 -6.79 10.56
C LEU A 182 -7.76 -6.85 11.79
N GLY A 183 -7.41 -6.09 12.82
CA GLY A 183 -8.30 -5.77 13.92
C GLY A 183 -9.45 -4.86 13.49
N GLU A 184 -10.43 -4.66 14.38
CA GLU A 184 -11.57 -3.77 14.11
C GLU A 184 -11.13 -2.33 13.88
N ASP A 185 -10.16 -1.82 14.65
CA ASP A 185 -9.60 -0.48 14.50
C ASP A 185 -9.05 -0.26 13.09
N ASN A 186 -8.21 -1.19 12.59
CA ASN A 186 -7.62 -1.07 11.27
C ASN A 186 -8.67 -1.08 10.15
N ARG A 187 -9.75 -1.86 10.32
CA ARG A 187 -10.89 -1.86 9.39
C ARG A 187 -11.65 -0.54 9.43
N ALA A 188 -11.82 0.05 10.62
CA ALA A 188 -12.50 1.33 10.78
C ALA A 188 -11.73 2.46 10.05
N PHE A 189 -10.40 2.53 10.19
CA PHE A 189 -9.58 3.54 9.51
C PHE A 189 -9.61 3.45 7.99
N LEU A 190 -9.74 2.25 7.47
CA LEU A 190 -9.71 2.01 6.03
C LEU A 190 -11.10 2.12 5.38
N LYS A 191 -12.18 2.00 6.15
CA LYS A 191 -13.54 1.85 5.64
C LYS A 191 -14.00 3.00 4.75
N ASP A 192 -13.88 4.23 5.24
CA ASP A 192 -14.40 5.40 4.53
C ASP A 192 -13.31 6.18 3.76
N ALA A 193 -12.03 5.86 4.04
CA ALA A 193 -10.88 6.52 3.44
C ALA A 193 -10.46 5.90 2.09
N PHE A 194 -10.92 4.69 1.78
CA PHE A 194 -10.54 3.92 0.59
C PHE A 194 -11.74 3.35 -0.14
N VAL A 195 -11.53 2.95 -1.39
CA VAL A 195 -12.52 2.19 -2.17
C VAL A 195 -12.34 0.72 -1.86
N HIS A 196 -13.41 0.06 -1.42
CA HIS A 196 -13.43 -1.37 -1.16
C HIS A 196 -14.03 -2.14 -2.32
N VAL A 197 -13.44 -3.28 -2.68
CA VAL A 197 -13.92 -4.17 -3.74
C VAL A 197 -13.68 -5.63 -3.37
N GLY A 198 -14.71 -6.46 -3.51
CA GLY A 198 -14.65 -7.89 -3.18
C GLY A 198 -14.67 -8.81 -4.40
N ARG A 199 -14.86 -8.27 -5.61
CA ARG A 199 -14.96 -9.04 -6.85
C ARG A 199 -14.05 -8.45 -7.93
N PRO A 200 -13.36 -9.30 -8.71
CA PRO A 200 -12.51 -8.82 -9.81
C PRO A 200 -13.25 -7.99 -10.86
N ASP A 201 -14.51 -8.33 -11.13
CA ASP A 201 -15.33 -7.65 -12.14
C ASP A 201 -15.62 -6.19 -11.79
N ASP A 202 -15.58 -5.84 -10.50
CA ASP A 202 -15.86 -4.49 -10.00
C ASP A 202 -14.61 -3.58 -10.02
N LEU A 203 -13.43 -4.11 -10.37
CA LEU A 203 -12.16 -3.35 -10.35
C LEU A 203 -12.18 -2.14 -11.29
N GLY A 204 -12.85 -2.22 -12.42
CA GLY A 204 -12.95 -1.11 -13.37
C GLY A 204 -13.67 0.11 -12.77
N ASP A 205 -14.77 -0.12 -12.05
CA ASP A 205 -15.49 0.92 -11.31
C ASP A 205 -14.66 1.42 -10.12
N ALA A 206 -14.03 0.50 -9.37
CA ALA A 206 -13.19 0.85 -8.24
C ALA A 206 -12.02 1.78 -8.63
N VAL A 207 -11.34 1.51 -9.76
CA VAL A 207 -10.29 2.38 -10.31
C VAL A 207 -10.84 3.77 -10.61
N THR A 208 -12.02 3.85 -11.25
CA THR A 208 -12.66 5.14 -11.54
C THR A 208 -12.96 5.93 -10.27
N ARG A 209 -13.55 5.30 -9.28
CA ARG A 209 -13.88 5.92 -7.98
C ARG A 209 -12.63 6.36 -7.22
N ALA A 210 -11.57 5.58 -7.24
CA ALA A 210 -10.32 5.91 -6.56
C ALA A 210 -9.58 7.08 -7.23
N LEU A 211 -9.68 7.22 -8.54
CA LEU A 211 -9.12 8.36 -9.27
C LEU A 211 -9.95 9.64 -9.14
N THR A 212 -11.22 9.53 -8.74
CA THR A 212 -12.15 10.67 -8.54
C THR A 212 -12.80 10.61 -7.16
N PRO A 213 -12.00 10.66 -6.06
CA PRO A 213 -12.51 10.53 -4.71
C PRO A 213 -13.50 11.66 -4.38
N THR A 214 -14.55 11.31 -3.64
CA THR A 214 -15.54 12.26 -3.14
C THR A 214 -14.97 13.12 -2.01
N ASP A 215 -15.60 14.25 -1.73
CA ASP A 215 -15.20 15.11 -0.60
C ASP A 215 -15.32 14.37 0.74
N ALA A 216 -16.32 13.50 0.87
CA ALA A 216 -16.48 12.65 2.05
C ALA A 216 -15.29 11.70 2.25
N MET A 217 -14.77 11.09 1.17
CA MET A 217 -13.58 10.25 1.23
C MET A 217 -12.34 11.06 1.60
N ARG A 218 -12.16 12.25 1.01
CA ARG A 218 -11.03 13.12 1.35
C ARG A 218 -11.06 13.54 2.83
N ALA A 219 -12.23 13.93 3.32
CA ALA A 219 -12.41 14.29 4.73
C ALA A 219 -12.14 13.08 5.66
N ALA A 220 -12.51 11.87 5.25
CA ALA A 220 -12.16 10.65 5.99
C ALA A 220 -10.65 10.42 6.00
N GLN A 221 -9.98 10.56 4.85
CA GLN A 221 -8.51 10.43 4.75
C GLN A 221 -7.79 11.44 5.64
N ASP A 222 -8.19 12.70 5.64
CA ASP A 222 -7.55 13.74 6.44
C ASP A 222 -7.72 13.45 7.94
N ARG A 223 -8.91 13.06 8.37
CA ARG A 223 -9.20 12.66 9.76
C ARG A 223 -8.33 11.49 10.22
N GLU A 224 -8.21 10.43 9.39
CA GLU A 224 -7.41 9.26 9.74
C GLU A 224 -5.90 9.55 9.68
N ARG A 225 -5.45 10.43 8.79
CA ARG A 225 -4.05 10.89 8.76
C ARG A 225 -3.67 11.63 10.05
N GLU A 226 -4.52 12.55 10.49
CA GLU A 226 -4.31 13.29 11.74
C GLU A 226 -4.31 12.37 12.97
N HIS A 227 -5.16 11.34 12.94
CA HIS A 227 -5.27 10.38 14.04
C HIS A 227 -4.07 9.42 14.11
N LEU A 228 -3.63 8.90 12.98
CA LEU A 228 -2.63 7.83 12.91
C LEU A 228 -1.18 8.34 12.90
N PHE A 229 -0.93 9.49 12.28
CA PHE A 229 0.43 9.94 11.99
C PHE A 229 0.76 11.27 12.67
N PHE A 230 2.04 11.46 12.93
CA PHE A 230 2.61 12.69 13.45
C PHE A 230 3.62 13.26 12.44
N GLY A 231 3.61 14.58 12.24
CA GLY A 231 4.69 15.27 11.52
C GLY A 231 4.89 14.77 10.08
N LEU A 232 3.80 14.72 9.26
CA LEU A 232 3.92 14.37 7.84
C LEU A 232 4.45 15.57 7.02
N ASP A 233 5.63 16.07 7.41
CA ASP A 233 6.28 17.27 6.87
C ASP A 233 7.68 17.01 6.28
N GLY A 234 8.15 15.76 6.35
CA GLY A 234 9.45 15.35 5.84
C GLY A 234 10.60 15.54 6.84
N HIS A 235 10.30 15.70 8.12
CA HIS A 235 11.29 15.90 9.18
C HIS A 235 11.20 14.82 10.28
N ALA A 236 10.74 13.62 9.94
CA ALA A 236 10.66 12.50 10.86
C ALA A 236 12.02 11.81 11.13
N SER A 237 13.05 12.10 10.35
CA SER A 237 14.40 11.53 10.43
C SER A 237 15.42 12.53 10.97
#